data_aa8b00aade2b9fce13b0d776da308245
#
_entry.id   aa8b00aade2b9fce13b0d776da308245
#
_cell.length_a   1.000
_cell.length_b   1.000
_cell.length_c   1.000
_cell.angle_alpha   90.00
_cell.angle_beta   90.00
_cell.angle_gamma   90.00
#
_symmetry.space_group_name_H-M   'P 1'
#
loop_
_entity.id
_entity.type
_entity.pdbx_description
1 polymer ?
#
loop_
_entity_poly.entity_id
_entity_poly.type
_entity_poly.pdbx_seq_one_letter_code
_entity_poly.pdbx_strand_id
1 'polypeptide(L)'
;NVANRSLDADLKVESVELTFFSTFPQFGLKVDEGFLVSKVLNDSLPQKTDSLLAFKECVLIVNPLDYFLKNKISVYNLSLKNVAVYAYRNKTGKANWEIVKTSSDTLAVEKDTISQNKFDSEIDIRQVELEHANLIFDDRNTEVYSRIDDVDLRLKLALTKGVSSLGVEFENKNILFWQQGELLINKVAASLQTDIEIDRSTALWTLKNTGLTINGIRLDVNGELKRNTVTKTV
;
A
#
# COMPACT_ATOMS: atom_id res chain seq x y z
N ASN A 1 0.31 22.22 6.51
CA ASN A 1 0.39 20.79 6.26
C ASN A 1 -0.22 20.49 4.88
N VAL A 2 0.62 20.31 3.86
CA VAL A 2 0.16 20.15 2.45
C VAL A 2 -0.66 18.86 2.30
N ALA A 3 -0.27 17.80 3.00
CA ALA A 3 -0.98 16.50 2.95
C ALA A 3 -2.45 16.61 3.38
N ASN A 4 -2.75 17.38 4.43
CA ASN A 4 -4.12 17.52 4.94
C ASN A 4 -5.04 18.36 4.02
N ARG A 5 -4.49 19.04 3.00
CA ARG A 5 -5.30 19.81 2.04
C ARG A 5 -5.84 18.94 0.91
N SER A 6 -5.12 17.89 0.54
CA SER A 6 -5.47 16.99 -0.55
C SER A 6 -6.26 15.76 -0.10
N LEU A 7 -6.30 15.50 1.22
CA LEU A 7 -6.94 14.34 1.80
C LEU A 7 -8.11 14.75 2.70
N ASP A 8 -9.12 13.92 2.72
CA ASP A 8 -10.22 13.98 3.69
C ASP A 8 -9.87 13.15 4.94
N ALA A 9 -8.67 13.43 5.46
CA ALA A 9 -8.06 12.76 6.60
C ALA A 9 -7.10 13.71 7.33
N ASP A 10 -6.85 13.43 8.60
CA ASP A 10 -5.83 14.07 9.40
C ASP A 10 -4.67 13.13 9.67
N LEU A 11 -3.49 13.50 9.20
CA LEU A 11 -2.24 12.84 9.56
C LEU A 11 -1.65 13.54 10.79
N LYS A 12 -1.48 12.79 11.87
CA LYS A 12 -0.83 13.20 13.12
C LYS A 12 0.43 12.37 13.27
N VAL A 13 1.53 13.00 13.67
CA VAL A 13 2.81 12.37 13.94
C VAL A 13 3.41 12.97 15.21
N GLU A 14 4.13 12.17 16.00
CA GLU A 14 4.77 12.62 17.23
C GLU A 14 6.09 13.35 16.93
N SER A 15 6.95 12.72 16.14
CA SER A 15 8.24 13.31 15.78
C SER A 15 8.61 13.05 14.32
N VAL A 16 9.47 13.92 13.80
CA VAL A 16 10.05 13.79 12.45
C VAL A 16 11.53 14.09 12.54
N GLU A 17 12.36 13.12 12.17
CA GLU A 17 13.81 13.22 12.15
C GLU A 17 14.36 13.10 10.73
N LEU A 18 15.32 13.94 10.38
CA LEU A 18 16.05 13.88 9.11
C LEU A 18 17.45 13.31 9.35
N THR A 19 17.80 12.26 8.60
CA THR A 19 19.12 11.65 8.66
C THR A 19 19.86 11.85 7.35
N PHE A 20 21.00 12.56 7.39
CA PHE A 20 21.81 12.88 6.21
C PHE A 20 23.09 12.05 6.10
N PHE A 21 23.74 11.80 7.23
CA PHE A 21 25.15 11.40 7.22
C PHE A 21 25.39 9.90 6.99
N SER A 22 24.46 9.05 7.37
CA SER A 22 24.62 7.60 7.23
C SER A 22 24.21 7.08 5.85
N THR A 23 23.48 7.88 5.06
CA THR A 23 22.85 7.46 3.82
C THR A 23 23.23 8.31 2.61
N PHE A 24 24.18 9.29 2.77
CA PHE A 24 24.57 10.20 1.68
C PHE A 24 24.96 9.43 0.39
N PRO A 25 24.47 9.82 -0.78
CA PRO A 25 23.67 11.01 -1.14
C PRO A 25 22.16 10.86 -0.92
N GLN A 26 21.71 9.82 -0.24
CA GLN A 26 20.31 9.58 0.10
C GLN A 26 19.94 10.33 1.38
N PHE A 27 18.65 10.68 1.50
CA PHE A 27 18.08 11.35 2.66
C PHE A 27 17.11 10.39 3.33
N GLY A 28 17.30 10.17 4.61
CA GLY A 28 16.37 9.44 5.45
C GLY A 28 15.43 10.39 6.18
N LEU A 29 14.15 10.11 6.11
CA LEU A 29 13.10 10.69 6.93
C LEU A 29 12.58 9.60 7.86
N LYS A 30 12.73 9.80 9.16
CA LYS A 30 12.15 8.93 10.18
C LYS A 30 10.98 9.66 10.82
N VAL A 31 9.85 9.00 10.90
CA VAL A 31 8.64 9.48 11.55
C VAL A 31 8.28 8.51 12.65
N ASP A 32 8.19 8.99 13.88
CA ASP A 32 7.75 8.21 15.01
C ASP A 32 6.28 8.48 15.32
N GLU A 33 5.57 7.42 15.64
CA GLU A 33 4.16 7.38 15.99
C GLU A 33 3.25 8.21 15.07
N GLY A 34 2.78 7.58 14.00
CA GLY A 34 1.88 8.20 13.05
C GLY A 34 0.47 7.62 13.10
N PHE A 35 -0.53 8.51 12.96
CA PHE A 35 -1.94 8.16 12.90
C PHE A 35 -2.59 8.89 11.74
N LEU A 36 -3.20 8.13 10.84
CA LEU A 36 -4.04 8.67 9.76
C LEU A 36 -5.51 8.47 10.13
N VAL A 37 -6.18 9.55 10.46
CA VAL A 37 -7.58 9.56 10.87
C VAL A 37 -8.44 9.99 9.69
N SER A 38 -9.32 9.12 9.20
CA SER A 38 -10.27 9.44 8.15
C SER A 38 -11.37 10.38 8.67
N LYS A 39 -11.76 11.38 7.86
CA LYS A 39 -12.90 12.27 8.14
C LYS A 39 -14.19 11.79 7.49
N VAL A 40 -14.10 10.76 6.65
CA VAL A 40 -15.22 10.30 5.82
C VAL A 40 -16.36 9.69 6.62
N LEU A 41 -16.07 9.08 7.78
CA LEU A 41 -17.05 8.36 8.62
C LEU A 41 -16.95 8.75 10.10
N ASN A 42 -16.68 10.02 10.41
CA ASN A 42 -16.36 10.52 11.76
C ASN A 42 -17.31 10.07 12.88
N ASP A 43 -18.62 9.87 12.58
CA ASP A 43 -19.62 9.59 13.61
C ASP A 43 -20.14 8.15 13.60
N SER A 44 -19.57 7.27 12.77
CA SER A 44 -20.18 5.97 12.46
C SER A 44 -19.26 4.77 12.66
N LEU A 45 -18.03 4.95 13.18
CA LEU A 45 -17.11 3.85 13.39
C LEU A 45 -17.50 2.99 14.60
N PRO A 46 -17.64 1.66 14.43
CA PRO A 46 -18.10 0.78 15.52
C PRO A 46 -17.04 0.53 16.59
N GLN A 47 -15.79 0.98 16.39
CA GLN A 47 -14.68 0.82 17.33
C GLN A 47 -14.10 2.17 17.74
N LYS A 48 -13.51 2.22 18.93
CA LYS A 48 -12.85 3.42 19.48
C LYS A 48 -11.61 3.89 18.74
N THR A 49 -11.15 3.17 17.72
CA THR A 49 -9.99 3.54 16.92
C THR A 49 -10.46 4.27 15.67
N ASP A 50 -10.41 5.58 15.71
CA ASP A 50 -10.75 6.46 14.59
C ASP A 50 -9.70 6.43 13.46
N SER A 51 -8.60 5.70 13.64
CA SER A 51 -7.49 5.70 12.69
C SER A 51 -7.63 4.60 11.63
N LEU A 52 -7.62 5.02 10.37
CA LEU A 52 -7.47 4.13 9.22
C LEU A 52 -6.12 3.41 9.23
N LEU A 53 -5.06 4.13 9.62
CA LEU A 53 -3.70 3.65 9.70
C LEU A 53 -3.03 4.20 10.96
N ALA A 54 -2.34 3.34 11.69
CA ALA A 54 -1.43 3.71 12.76
C ALA A 54 -0.10 2.97 12.56
N PHE A 55 1.02 3.58 12.95
CA PHE A 55 2.34 2.95 12.95
C PHE A 55 3.22 3.53 14.06
N LYS A 56 4.16 2.73 14.57
CA LYS A 56 5.14 3.22 15.55
C LYS A 56 6.34 3.89 14.90
N GLU A 57 6.79 3.38 13.77
CA GLU A 57 7.93 3.92 13.04
C GLU A 57 7.66 3.86 11.54
N CYS A 58 7.96 4.94 10.85
CA CYS A 58 8.03 4.99 9.39
C CYS A 58 9.39 5.54 8.99
N VAL A 59 10.12 4.81 8.17
CA VAL A 59 11.40 5.24 7.60
C VAL A 59 11.25 5.34 6.09
N LEU A 60 11.49 6.53 5.56
CA LEU A 60 11.48 6.83 4.14
C LEU A 60 12.88 7.23 3.71
N ILE A 61 13.48 6.48 2.77
CA ILE A 61 14.77 6.82 2.17
C ILE A 61 14.55 7.26 0.73
N VAL A 62 14.91 8.52 0.44
CA VAL A 62 14.73 9.14 -0.88
C VAL A 62 16.04 9.70 -1.43
N ASN A 63 16.11 9.87 -2.75
CA ASN A 63 17.17 10.61 -3.39
C ASN A 63 16.65 11.95 -3.92
N PRO A 64 16.88 13.07 -3.21
CA PRO A 64 16.40 14.36 -3.65
C PRO A 64 17.11 14.86 -4.93
N LEU A 65 18.32 14.39 -5.22
CA LEU A 65 19.03 14.78 -6.44
C LEU A 65 18.30 14.31 -7.70
N ASP A 66 17.64 13.14 -7.65
CA ASP A 66 16.82 12.67 -8.77
C ASP A 66 15.64 13.60 -9.05
N TYR A 67 15.08 14.22 -8.01
CA TYR A 67 14.01 15.22 -8.18
C TYR A 67 14.53 16.47 -8.91
N PHE A 68 15.64 17.03 -8.45
CA PHE A 68 16.20 18.27 -9.03
C PHE A 68 16.77 18.06 -10.44
N LEU A 69 17.38 16.90 -10.71
CA LEU A 69 18.08 16.66 -11.97
C LEU A 69 17.19 15.99 -13.03
N LYS A 70 16.19 15.20 -12.61
CA LYS A 70 15.42 14.31 -13.51
C LYS A 70 13.91 14.48 -13.38
N ASN A 71 13.43 15.36 -12.50
CA ASN A 71 12.01 15.49 -12.12
C ASN A 71 11.39 14.13 -11.69
N LYS A 72 12.19 13.31 -10.99
CA LYS A 72 11.84 11.98 -10.57
C LYS A 72 11.98 11.84 -9.06
N ILE A 73 10.93 11.34 -8.40
CA ILE A 73 10.96 11.01 -6.97
C ILE A 73 11.43 9.55 -6.83
N SER A 74 12.69 9.36 -6.43
CA SER A 74 13.24 8.02 -6.20
C SER A 74 13.16 7.67 -4.72
N VAL A 75 12.28 6.71 -4.40
CA VAL A 75 12.11 6.12 -3.07
C VAL A 75 12.90 4.81 -3.03
N TYR A 76 14.01 4.81 -2.30
CA TYR A 76 14.85 3.61 -2.16
C TYR A 76 14.26 2.60 -1.18
N ASN A 77 13.71 3.09 -0.08
CA ASN A 77 13.04 2.27 0.92
C ASN A 77 11.90 3.03 1.58
N LEU A 78 10.79 2.35 1.76
CA LEU A 78 9.68 2.74 2.64
C LEU A 78 9.47 1.59 3.63
N SER A 79 9.82 1.79 4.88
CA SER A 79 9.64 0.82 5.95
C SER A 79 8.66 1.35 6.98
N LEU A 80 7.71 0.50 7.36
CA LEU A 80 6.70 0.77 8.39
C LEU A 80 6.73 -0.34 9.43
N LYS A 81 6.82 0.02 10.73
CA LYS A 81 6.86 -0.94 11.83
C LYS A 81 5.68 -0.80 12.78
N ASN A 82 5.24 -1.95 13.31
CA ASN A 82 4.11 -2.05 14.23
C ASN A 82 2.88 -1.31 13.68
N VAL A 83 2.48 -1.75 12.50
CA VAL A 83 1.39 -1.13 11.73
C VAL A 83 0.05 -1.70 12.17
N ALA A 84 -0.95 -0.84 12.30
CA ALA A 84 -2.35 -1.23 12.45
C ALA A 84 -3.16 -0.56 11.34
N VAL A 85 -3.87 -1.35 10.55
CA VAL A 85 -4.80 -0.87 9.53
C VAL A 85 -6.19 -1.33 9.88
N TYR A 86 -7.14 -0.39 9.92
CA TYR A 86 -8.56 -0.68 10.05
C TYR A 86 -9.32 -0.09 8.86
N ALA A 87 -9.54 -0.94 7.85
CA ALA A 87 -10.34 -0.61 6.69
C ALA A 87 -11.80 -0.98 6.94
N TYR A 88 -12.67 0.03 7.01
CA TYR A 88 -14.08 -0.14 7.35
C TYR A 88 -14.99 0.45 6.26
N ARG A 89 -15.98 -0.33 5.83
CA ARG A 89 -17.09 0.14 4.98
C ARG A 89 -18.41 -0.06 5.71
N ASN A 90 -19.23 1.00 5.77
CA ASN A 90 -20.53 0.92 6.41
C ASN A 90 -21.59 0.24 5.51
N LYS A 91 -22.79 -0.01 6.05
CA LYS A 91 -23.91 -0.64 5.32
C LYS A 91 -24.40 0.16 4.11
N THR A 92 -24.12 1.47 4.05
CA THR A 92 -24.48 2.32 2.91
C THR A 92 -23.42 2.33 1.82
N GLY A 93 -22.33 1.58 1.98
CA GLY A 93 -21.25 1.47 1.02
C GLY A 93 -20.14 2.52 1.16
N LYS A 94 -20.27 3.47 2.10
CA LYS A 94 -19.25 4.49 2.35
C LYS A 94 -18.09 3.91 3.14
N ALA A 95 -16.84 4.19 2.70
CA ALA A 95 -15.65 3.58 3.29
C ALA A 95 -14.69 4.61 3.91
N ASN A 96 -14.02 4.24 5.02
CA ASN A 96 -13.07 5.13 5.70
C ASN A 96 -11.75 5.32 4.93
N TRP A 97 -11.47 4.53 3.90
CA TRP A 97 -10.29 4.68 3.03
C TRP A 97 -10.54 5.56 1.80
N GLU A 98 -11.78 6.04 1.57
CA GLU A 98 -12.12 6.97 0.50
C GLU A 98 -11.69 8.40 0.85
N ILE A 99 -10.44 8.55 1.29
CA ILE A 99 -9.88 9.81 1.82
C ILE A 99 -9.34 10.77 0.74
N VAL A 100 -9.28 10.34 -0.51
CA VAL A 100 -8.81 11.21 -1.61
C VAL A 100 -9.96 12.09 -2.07
N LYS A 101 -9.81 13.40 -1.96
CA LYS A 101 -10.79 14.37 -2.48
C LYS A 101 -10.85 14.27 -4.00
N THR A 102 -11.97 13.81 -4.54
CA THR A 102 -12.26 13.91 -5.97
C THR A 102 -12.72 15.34 -6.29
N SER A 103 -12.19 15.92 -7.36
CA SER A 103 -12.45 17.31 -7.80
C SER A 103 -13.89 17.62 -8.21
N SER A 104 -14.85 16.75 -7.93
CA SER A 104 -16.27 16.94 -8.25
C SER A 104 -17.06 17.72 -7.19
N ASP A 105 -16.50 18.01 -6.01
CA ASP A 105 -17.20 18.77 -4.96
C ASP A 105 -16.91 20.28 -4.97
N THR A 106 -16.18 20.78 -5.95
CA THR A 106 -16.02 22.21 -6.17
C THR A 106 -17.05 22.68 -7.18
N LEU A 107 -18.16 23.22 -6.68
CA LEU A 107 -19.13 23.99 -7.44
C LEU A 107 -18.40 25.03 -8.30
N ALA A 108 -18.82 25.09 -9.56
CA ALA A 108 -18.43 26.04 -10.59
C ALA A 108 -17.99 27.42 -10.04
N VAL A 109 -16.68 27.66 -10.10
CA VAL A 109 -16.14 29.02 -10.12
C VAL A 109 -15.17 29.09 -11.28
N GLU A 110 -15.56 29.94 -12.23
CA GLU A 110 -14.86 30.61 -13.31
C GLU A 110 -13.51 30.04 -13.80
N LYS A 111 -13.52 29.79 -15.14
CA LYS A 111 -12.34 29.65 -15.98
C LYS A 111 -11.43 30.88 -15.82
N ASP A 112 -10.46 30.78 -14.94
CA ASP A 112 -9.25 31.54 -15.06
C ASP A 112 -8.05 30.57 -15.01
N THR A 113 -7.24 30.73 -16.04
CA THR A 113 -5.99 30.04 -16.36
C THR A 113 -5.05 30.01 -15.16
N ILE A 114 -5.19 29.02 -14.29
CA ILE A 114 -4.14 28.66 -13.32
C ILE A 114 -3.75 27.22 -13.62
N SER A 115 -2.48 27.07 -14.00
CA SER A 115 -1.79 25.84 -14.29
C SER A 115 -2.25 24.71 -13.38
N GLN A 116 -2.83 23.66 -13.94
CA GLN A 116 -2.91 22.36 -13.32
C GLN A 116 -1.47 21.91 -13.05
N ASN A 117 -0.97 22.14 -11.84
CA ASN A 117 0.17 21.40 -11.34
C ASN A 117 -0.27 19.95 -11.14
N LYS A 118 -0.42 19.21 -12.25
CA LYS A 118 -0.27 17.76 -12.21
C LYS A 118 1.11 17.53 -11.63
N PHE A 119 1.18 16.75 -10.57
CA PHE A 119 2.44 16.14 -10.13
C PHE A 119 2.91 15.24 -11.28
N ASP A 120 3.62 15.85 -12.23
CA ASP A 120 4.13 15.18 -13.44
C ASP A 120 5.49 14.49 -13.13
N SER A 121 5.78 14.30 -11.83
CA SER A 121 6.99 13.62 -11.39
C SER A 121 6.79 12.11 -11.42
N GLU A 122 7.67 11.43 -12.12
CA GLU A 122 7.74 9.96 -12.09
C GLU A 122 8.13 9.51 -10.67
N ILE A 123 7.35 8.62 -10.06
CA ILE A 123 7.66 8.02 -8.75
C ILE A 123 8.24 6.62 -9.00
N ASP A 124 9.46 6.39 -8.49
CA ASP A 124 10.15 5.11 -8.54
C ASP A 124 10.36 4.59 -7.11
N ILE A 125 9.65 3.53 -6.76
CA ILE A 125 9.77 2.88 -5.45
C ILE A 125 10.51 1.57 -5.65
N ARG A 126 11.60 1.34 -4.90
CA ARG A 126 12.44 0.15 -5.04
C ARG A 126 12.16 -0.91 -3.98
N GLN A 127 11.84 -0.48 -2.77
CA GLN A 127 11.58 -1.39 -1.66
C GLN A 127 10.47 -0.86 -0.77
N VAL A 128 9.58 -1.76 -0.35
CA VAL A 128 8.55 -1.50 0.65
C VAL A 128 8.63 -2.61 1.70
N GLU A 129 8.66 -2.24 2.97
CA GLU A 129 8.70 -3.16 4.09
C GLU A 129 7.59 -2.83 5.10
N LEU A 130 6.86 -3.86 5.51
CA LEU A 130 5.98 -3.81 6.68
C LEU A 130 6.49 -4.83 7.70
N GLU A 131 6.64 -4.40 8.94
CA GLU A 131 7.03 -5.27 10.05
C GLU A 131 5.94 -5.24 11.12
N HIS A 132 5.51 -6.43 11.55
CA HIS A 132 4.50 -6.60 12.60
C HIS A 132 3.19 -5.84 12.33
N ALA A 133 2.64 -5.98 11.11
CA ALA A 133 1.40 -5.32 10.74
C ALA A 133 0.17 -6.14 11.12
N ASN A 134 -0.85 -5.47 11.68
CA ASN A 134 -2.16 -6.03 11.97
C ASN A 134 -3.19 -5.36 11.06
N LEU A 135 -3.87 -6.15 10.24
CA LEU A 135 -4.77 -5.66 9.21
C LEU A 135 -6.18 -6.13 9.52
N ILE A 136 -7.13 -5.21 9.58
CA ILE A 136 -8.56 -5.52 9.71
C ILE A 136 -9.29 -4.90 8.52
N PHE A 137 -10.07 -5.72 7.83
CA PHE A 137 -11.02 -5.31 6.81
C PHE A 137 -12.42 -5.68 7.27
N ASP A 138 -13.29 -4.69 7.47
CA ASP A 138 -14.66 -4.85 7.95
C ASP A 138 -15.63 -4.17 6.97
N ASP A 139 -16.14 -4.94 6.02
CA ASP A 139 -17.12 -4.47 5.03
C ASP A 139 -18.52 -4.91 5.44
N ARG A 140 -19.27 -3.97 6.04
CA ARG A 140 -20.66 -4.20 6.49
C ARG A 140 -21.65 -4.19 5.33
N ASN A 141 -21.27 -3.69 4.16
CA ASN A 141 -22.14 -3.67 2.97
C ASN A 141 -22.19 -5.05 2.29
N THR A 142 -21.06 -5.74 2.24
CA THR A 142 -20.97 -7.10 1.65
C THR A 142 -20.92 -8.20 2.69
N GLU A 143 -20.99 -7.86 3.98
CA GLU A 143 -20.88 -8.77 5.13
C GLU A 143 -19.57 -9.59 5.10
N VAL A 144 -18.47 -8.94 4.74
CA VAL A 144 -17.14 -9.52 4.73
C VAL A 144 -16.34 -8.95 5.90
N TYR A 145 -15.73 -9.83 6.69
CA TYR A 145 -14.77 -9.46 7.73
C TYR A 145 -13.51 -10.28 7.57
N SER A 146 -12.36 -9.63 7.55
CA SER A 146 -11.05 -10.27 7.55
C SER A 146 -10.14 -9.63 8.59
N ARG A 147 -9.37 -10.47 9.27
CA ARG A 147 -8.31 -10.03 10.16
C ARG A 147 -7.06 -10.84 9.86
N ILE A 148 -5.95 -10.15 9.67
CA ILE A 148 -4.64 -10.75 9.44
C ILE A 148 -3.70 -10.20 10.50
N ASP A 149 -3.15 -11.07 11.33
CA ASP A 149 -2.31 -10.70 12.45
C ASP A 149 -0.83 -10.95 12.14
N ASP A 150 -0.01 -10.01 12.60
CA ASP A 150 1.45 -10.06 12.59
C ASP A 150 2.00 -10.35 11.19
N VAL A 151 1.71 -9.44 10.28
CA VAL A 151 2.16 -9.50 8.88
C VAL A 151 3.53 -8.87 8.77
N ASP A 152 4.47 -9.63 8.23
CA ASP A 152 5.73 -9.15 7.70
C ASP A 152 5.68 -9.22 6.18
N LEU A 153 5.93 -8.10 5.50
CA LEU A 153 5.92 -8.00 4.04
C LEU A 153 7.15 -7.25 3.56
N ARG A 154 7.87 -7.83 2.61
CA ARG A 154 8.94 -7.14 1.88
C ARG A 154 8.69 -7.25 0.38
N LEU A 155 8.61 -6.09 -0.26
CA LEU A 155 8.51 -5.96 -1.71
C LEU A 155 9.79 -5.33 -2.24
N LYS A 156 10.42 -5.95 -3.23
CA LYS A 156 11.57 -5.43 -3.98
C LYS A 156 11.15 -5.22 -5.43
N LEU A 157 11.20 -3.98 -5.89
CA LEU A 157 10.72 -3.58 -7.21
C LEU A 157 11.88 -3.09 -8.06
N ALA A 158 11.97 -3.57 -9.30
CA ALA A 158 12.83 -3.01 -10.32
C ALA A 158 12.00 -2.79 -11.58
N LEU A 159 11.51 -1.56 -11.71
CA LEU A 159 10.64 -1.16 -12.82
C LEU A 159 11.48 -0.65 -13.98
N THR A 160 11.36 -1.29 -15.14
CA THR A 160 12.04 -0.88 -16.37
C THR A 160 11.05 -0.76 -17.53
N LYS A 161 11.49 -0.12 -18.62
CA LYS A 161 10.65 -0.04 -19.84
C LYS A 161 10.46 -1.39 -20.53
N GLY A 162 11.37 -2.34 -20.31
CA GLY A 162 11.32 -3.69 -20.86
C GLY A 162 10.77 -4.69 -19.84
N VAL A 163 11.70 -5.38 -19.16
CA VAL A 163 11.37 -6.37 -18.14
C VAL A 163 11.38 -5.71 -16.77
N SER A 164 10.28 -5.81 -16.04
CA SER A 164 10.19 -5.38 -14.64
C SER A 164 10.24 -6.60 -13.74
N SER A 165 10.87 -6.48 -12.55
CA SER A 165 10.89 -7.54 -11.56
C SER A 165 10.26 -7.09 -10.25
N LEU A 166 9.59 -8.03 -9.58
CA LEU A 166 8.98 -7.88 -8.27
C LEU A 166 9.34 -9.10 -7.42
N GLY A 167 10.17 -8.89 -6.40
CA GLY A 167 10.37 -9.86 -5.33
C GLY A 167 9.34 -9.64 -4.23
N VAL A 168 8.71 -10.71 -3.75
CA VAL A 168 7.73 -10.69 -2.67
C VAL A 168 8.16 -11.67 -1.60
N GLU A 169 8.31 -11.19 -0.37
CA GLU A 169 8.45 -12.00 0.84
C GLU A 169 7.29 -11.60 1.76
N PHE A 170 6.43 -12.54 2.09
CA PHE A 170 5.25 -12.32 2.95
C PHE A 170 5.19 -13.43 3.98
N GLU A 171 4.88 -13.06 5.23
CA GLU A 171 4.58 -13.99 6.31
C GLU A 171 3.49 -13.40 7.21
N ASN A 172 2.64 -14.24 7.77
CA ASN A 172 1.67 -13.86 8.79
C ASN A 172 1.48 -14.99 9.82
N LYS A 173 1.02 -14.64 11.02
CA LYS A 173 0.74 -15.63 12.07
C LYS A 173 -0.67 -16.16 12.06
N ASN A 174 -1.64 -15.34 11.63
CA ASN A 174 -3.04 -15.74 11.71
C ASN A 174 -3.88 -15.00 10.68
N ILE A 175 -4.73 -15.74 9.96
CA ILE A 175 -5.78 -15.20 9.10
C ILE A 175 -7.11 -15.69 9.64
N LEU A 176 -8.05 -14.76 9.84
CA LEU A 176 -9.46 -15.00 10.06
C LEU A 176 -10.24 -14.38 8.89
N PHE A 177 -11.18 -15.13 8.33
CA PHE A 177 -12.05 -14.62 7.26
C PHE A 177 -13.48 -15.10 7.45
N TRP A 178 -14.40 -14.16 7.50
CA TRP A 178 -15.83 -14.35 7.62
C TRP A 178 -16.53 -13.77 6.40
N GLN A 179 -17.53 -14.47 5.92
CA GLN A 179 -18.42 -13.97 4.88
C GLN A 179 -19.86 -14.36 5.20
N GLN A 180 -20.77 -13.37 5.19
CA GLN A 180 -22.21 -13.58 5.44
C GLN A 180 -22.50 -14.35 6.76
N GLY A 181 -21.72 -14.07 7.81
CA GLY A 181 -21.86 -14.71 9.11
C GLY A 181 -21.16 -16.07 9.24
N GLU A 182 -20.61 -16.62 8.17
CA GLU A 182 -19.89 -17.90 8.18
C GLU A 182 -18.38 -17.70 8.29
N LEU A 183 -17.73 -18.46 9.17
CA LEU A 183 -16.29 -18.50 9.32
C LEU A 183 -15.68 -19.44 8.27
N LEU A 184 -15.10 -18.88 7.21
CA LEU A 184 -14.52 -19.64 6.10
C LEU A 184 -13.04 -19.96 6.31
N ILE A 185 -12.28 -19.04 6.95
CA ILE A 185 -10.86 -19.25 7.27
C ILE A 185 -10.67 -18.98 8.76
N ASN A 186 -10.07 -19.93 9.46
CA ASN A 186 -9.82 -19.85 10.89
C ASN A 186 -8.38 -20.25 11.21
N LYS A 187 -7.62 -19.30 11.77
CA LYS A 187 -6.26 -19.52 12.27
C LYS A 187 -5.31 -20.10 11.21
N VAL A 188 -5.23 -19.44 10.05
CA VAL A 188 -4.28 -19.82 9.01
C VAL A 188 -3.02 -18.96 9.15
N ALA A 189 -1.88 -19.62 9.33
CA ALA A 189 -0.57 -19.04 9.15
C ALA A 189 -0.09 -19.32 7.73
N ALA A 190 0.42 -18.31 7.03
CA ALA A 190 0.91 -18.45 5.67
C ALA A 190 2.22 -17.70 5.47
N SER A 191 3.07 -18.22 4.59
CA SER A 191 4.22 -17.49 4.07
C SER A 191 4.32 -17.68 2.56
N LEU A 192 4.73 -16.63 1.87
CA LEU A 192 4.94 -16.61 0.42
C LEU A 192 6.29 -15.97 0.13
N GLN A 193 7.10 -16.64 -0.64
CA GLN A 193 8.29 -16.08 -1.27
C GLN A 193 8.17 -16.30 -2.78
N THR A 194 8.34 -15.24 -3.57
CA THR A 194 8.28 -15.36 -5.03
C THR A 194 9.05 -14.23 -5.71
N ASP A 195 9.62 -14.54 -6.87
CA ASP A 195 10.18 -13.57 -7.81
C ASP A 195 9.29 -13.56 -9.06
N ILE A 196 8.75 -12.41 -9.39
CA ILE A 196 7.88 -12.21 -10.55
C ILE A 196 8.61 -11.34 -11.56
N GLU A 197 8.77 -11.83 -12.77
CA GLU A 197 9.23 -11.04 -13.90
C GLU A 197 8.07 -10.75 -14.86
N ILE A 198 8.00 -9.50 -15.32
CA ILE A 198 6.95 -9.01 -16.20
C ILE A 198 7.61 -8.43 -17.44
N ASP A 199 7.54 -9.14 -18.53
CA ASP A 199 7.94 -8.64 -19.85
C ASP A 199 6.73 -7.95 -20.49
N ARG A 200 6.78 -6.63 -20.58
CA ARG A 200 5.69 -5.82 -21.14
C ARG A 200 5.59 -5.96 -22.66
N SER A 201 6.68 -6.29 -23.33
CA SER A 201 6.72 -6.42 -24.80
C SER A 201 6.00 -7.67 -25.28
N THR A 202 6.14 -8.76 -24.55
CA THR A 202 5.54 -10.05 -24.86
C THR A 202 4.28 -10.34 -24.05
N ALA A 203 3.92 -9.47 -23.09
CA ALA A 203 2.87 -9.67 -22.09
C ALA A 203 3.05 -11.00 -21.31
N LEU A 204 4.30 -11.39 -21.07
CA LEU A 204 4.67 -12.60 -20.35
C LEU A 204 4.95 -12.28 -18.88
N TRP A 205 4.35 -13.04 -17.99
CA TRP A 205 4.60 -13.03 -16.56
C TRP A 205 5.26 -14.35 -16.19
N THR A 206 6.40 -14.30 -15.57
CA THR A 206 7.14 -15.48 -15.12
C THR A 206 7.25 -15.48 -13.61
N LEU A 207 6.78 -16.54 -12.96
CA LEU A 207 6.93 -16.79 -11.53
C LEU A 207 8.14 -17.72 -11.33
N LYS A 208 9.09 -17.27 -10.51
CA LYS A 208 10.32 -17.98 -10.17
C LYS A 208 10.46 -18.10 -8.66
N ASN A 209 11.13 -19.14 -8.20
CA ASN A 209 11.44 -19.34 -6.79
C ASN A 209 10.20 -19.19 -5.87
N THR A 210 9.02 -19.62 -6.36
CA THR A 210 7.78 -19.45 -5.61
C THR A 210 7.60 -20.58 -4.63
N GLY A 211 7.70 -20.25 -3.35
CA GLY A 211 7.38 -21.12 -2.22
C GLY A 211 6.21 -20.54 -1.43
N LEU A 212 5.11 -21.29 -1.35
CA LEU A 212 3.94 -20.99 -0.52
C LEU A 212 3.87 -22.00 0.62
N THR A 213 3.81 -21.53 1.86
CA THR A 213 3.55 -22.40 3.02
C THR A 213 2.22 -22.02 3.65
N ILE A 214 1.34 -22.97 3.92
CA ILE A 214 0.07 -22.76 4.60
C ILE A 214 -0.03 -23.78 5.74
N ASN A 215 -0.06 -23.31 7.00
CA ASN A 215 -0.11 -24.15 8.19
C ASN A 215 0.93 -25.29 8.16
N GLY A 216 2.15 -24.98 7.70
CA GLY A 216 3.25 -25.94 7.60
C GLY A 216 3.26 -26.82 6.33
N ILE A 217 2.23 -26.77 5.50
CA ILE A 217 2.22 -27.44 4.19
C ILE A 217 2.89 -26.54 3.17
N ARG A 218 4.00 -27.00 2.61
CA ARG A 218 4.77 -26.25 1.61
C ARG A 218 4.38 -26.69 0.19
N LEU A 219 4.21 -25.69 -0.67
CA LEU A 219 3.95 -25.82 -2.10
C LEU A 219 5.01 -25.00 -2.85
N ASP A 220 5.72 -25.62 -3.78
CA ASP A 220 6.67 -24.94 -4.65
C ASP A 220 6.04 -24.84 -6.05
N VAL A 221 5.93 -23.61 -6.57
CA VAL A 221 5.27 -23.31 -7.84
C VAL A 221 6.19 -22.44 -8.69
N ASN A 222 6.42 -22.85 -9.94
CA ASN A 222 7.05 -22.00 -10.93
C ASN A 222 6.23 -22.08 -12.20
N GLY A 223 6.14 -20.99 -12.94
CA GLY A 223 5.31 -20.99 -14.13
C GLY A 223 5.36 -19.72 -14.93
N GLU A 224 4.74 -19.78 -16.07
CA GLU A 224 4.61 -18.65 -16.98
C GLU A 224 3.14 -18.43 -17.33
N LEU A 225 2.73 -17.17 -17.30
CA LEU A 225 1.41 -16.74 -17.71
C LEU A 225 1.55 -15.73 -18.84
N LYS A 226 1.03 -16.08 -20.03
CA LYS A 226 0.97 -15.16 -21.16
C LYS A 226 -0.44 -14.62 -21.32
N ARG A 227 -0.60 -13.30 -21.26
CA ARG A 227 -1.88 -12.65 -21.51
C ARG A 227 -2.12 -12.57 -23.02
N ASN A 228 -3.08 -13.35 -23.54
CA ASN A 228 -3.54 -13.19 -24.91
C ASN A 228 -4.37 -11.90 -25.01
N THR A 229 -3.85 -10.89 -25.67
CA THR A 229 -4.64 -9.74 -26.14
C THR A 229 -5.50 -10.22 -27.31
N VAL A 230 -6.74 -10.62 -27.03
CA VAL A 230 -7.73 -10.78 -28.10
C VAL A 230 -7.99 -9.40 -28.66
N THR A 231 -7.39 -9.11 -29.80
CA THR A 231 -7.74 -7.94 -30.61
C THR A 231 -9.19 -8.11 -31.03
N LYS A 232 -10.13 -7.39 -30.42
CA LYS A 232 -11.45 -7.24 -30.99
C LYS A 232 -11.27 -6.47 -32.30
N THR A 233 -11.25 -7.18 -33.41
CA THR A 233 -11.48 -6.58 -34.73
C THR A 233 -12.93 -6.13 -34.74
N VAL A 234 -13.13 -4.80 -34.81
CA VAL A 234 -14.43 -4.16 -35.08
C VAL A 234 -14.64 -4.12 -36.59
#